data_c14b12d1412edd8c084908cc2dcdd40e
#
_entry.id   c14b12d1412edd8c084908cc2dcdd40e
#
_cell.length_a   1.000
_cell.length_b   1.000
_cell.length_c   1.000
_cell.angle_alpha   90.00
_cell.angle_beta   90.00
_cell.angle_gamma   90.00
#
_symmetry.space_group_name_H-M   'P 1'
#
loop_
_entity.id
_entity.type
_entity.pdbx_description
1 polymer ?
#
loop_
_entity_poly.entity_id
_entity_poly.type
_entity_poly.pdbx_seq_one_letter_code
_entity_poly.pdbx_strand_id
1 'polypeptide(L)'
;AYLIDSTAAPICIIAPISSWAAAVSGTVEGVNGISLFINTIPYNLYAFLTILMVIFISVSDTDYGPMKIHEDNAKNGDIFTTKNNTYEQDAQPVTERGRVIDLILPVAVLIVFCVVGMIYTGGFFSGTDFVTAFANCDAAYGLSLGSISALIVIIAYYMFRRVLKFNECMDSIAAGFKQMVPAILILTFAWTLKTMTNHLEAGAFVSGVVQSATALSVLLPVILFVVAIGLAFATGTSWGTFGILIPIVTSVFDAELANISQTGEIPSMVIICISACLAGAVCGDHCSPISDTTIMASTGAQCDHVNHVSTQLPYALTVAAVCVVGYLLSGFVHNVFIVLGFSAALMLAVLFAIRFFVKRK
;
A
#
# COMPACT_ATOMS: atom_id res chain seq x y z
N ALA A 1 -6.30 11.39 -4.70
CA ALA A 1 -6.13 10.46 -3.57
C ALA A 1 -6.12 8.99 -4.02
N TYR A 2 -7.17 8.50 -4.71
CA TYR A 2 -7.26 7.10 -5.15
C TYR A 2 -6.02 6.61 -5.92
N LEU A 3 -5.51 7.38 -6.90
CA LEU A 3 -4.32 7.00 -7.66
C LEU A 3 -3.07 6.90 -6.76
N ILE A 4 -2.94 7.80 -5.79
CA ILE A 4 -1.81 7.79 -4.83
C ILE A 4 -1.88 6.51 -3.98
N ASP A 5 -3.03 6.24 -3.38
CA ASP A 5 -3.23 5.10 -2.49
C ASP A 5 -3.08 3.77 -3.23
N SER A 6 -3.73 3.64 -4.40
CA SER A 6 -3.68 2.44 -5.24
C SER A 6 -2.30 2.12 -5.83
N THR A 7 -1.39 3.10 -5.92
CA THR A 7 -0.03 2.91 -6.44
C THR A 7 1.03 2.90 -5.34
N ALA A 8 0.69 3.14 -4.09
CA ALA A 8 1.62 3.08 -2.97
C ALA A 8 1.88 1.62 -2.53
N ALA A 9 1.03 1.06 -1.70
CA ALA A 9 1.20 -0.29 -1.17
C ALA A 9 1.20 -1.39 -2.26
N PRO A 10 0.33 -1.37 -3.30
CA PRO A 10 0.36 -2.37 -4.35
C PRO A 10 1.67 -2.40 -5.16
N ILE A 11 2.33 -1.26 -5.37
CA ILE A 11 3.63 -1.24 -6.05
C ILE A 11 4.75 -1.69 -5.10
N CYS A 12 4.73 -1.24 -3.85
CA CYS A 12 5.76 -1.61 -2.88
C CYS A 12 5.83 -3.12 -2.66
N ILE A 13 4.68 -3.82 -2.65
CA ILE A 13 4.63 -5.27 -2.37
C ILE A 13 5.12 -6.12 -3.55
N ILE A 14 5.21 -5.58 -4.75
CA ILE A 14 5.80 -6.26 -5.92
C ILE A 14 7.21 -5.78 -6.24
N ALA A 15 7.73 -4.82 -5.48
CA ALA A 15 9.09 -4.33 -5.64
C ALA A 15 10.07 -5.29 -4.93
N PRO A 16 11.02 -5.93 -5.64
CA PRO A 16 11.92 -6.92 -5.05
C PRO A 16 12.89 -6.31 -4.03
N ILE A 17 13.13 -5.01 -4.10
CA ILE A 17 13.94 -4.25 -3.15
C ILE A 17 13.00 -3.34 -2.36
N SER A 18 12.42 -3.89 -1.30
CA SER A 18 11.51 -3.15 -0.43
C SER A 18 11.60 -3.67 1.01
N SER A 19 11.12 -2.88 1.95
CA SER A 19 10.96 -3.30 3.35
C SER A 19 10.05 -4.53 3.50
N TRP A 20 9.13 -4.76 2.54
CA TRP A 20 8.30 -5.95 2.48
C TRP A 20 9.12 -7.23 2.24
N ALA A 21 10.11 -7.17 1.33
CA ALA A 21 11.02 -8.29 1.07
C ALA A 21 11.78 -8.67 2.35
N ALA A 22 12.28 -7.68 3.09
CA ALA A 22 12.96 -7.89 4.36
C ALA A 22 12.04 -8.54 5.41
N ALA A 23 10.81 -8.03 5.55
CA ALA A 23 9.86 -8.54 6.52
C ALA A 23 9.44 -9.99 6.25
N VAL A 24 9.14 -10.32 4.99
CA VAL A 24 8.80 -11.70 4.59
C VAL A 24 10.00 -12.63 4.76
N SER A 25 11.22 -12.15 4.46
CA SER A 25 12.45 -12.92 4.61
C SER A 25 12.72 -13.36 6.06
N GLY A 26 12.32 -12.57 7.04
CA GLY A 26 12.48 -12.88 8.46
C GLY A 26 11.43 -13.84 9.04
N THR A 27 10.41 -14.23 8.25
CA THR A 27 9.29 -15.02 8.77
C THR A 27 9.39 -16.52 8.52
N VAL A 28 10.26 -16.97 7.62
CA VAL A 28 10.38 -18.38 7.24
C VAL A 28 11.82 -18.86 7.48
N GLU A 29 12.02 -19.69 8.50
CA GLU A 29 13.33 -20.26 8.81
C GLU A 29 13.74 -21.31 7.77
N GLY A 30 15.02 -21.39 7.44
CA GLY A 30 15.58 -22.41 6.55
C GLY A 30 15.38 -22.16 5.05
N VAL A 31 14.73 -21.08 4.67
CA VAL A 31 14.50 -20.67 3.27
C VAL A 31 15.20 -19.34 2.99
N ASN A 32 15.76 -19.19 1.78
CA ASN A 32 16.20 -17.86 1.34
C ASN A 32 14.98 -16.95 1.19
N GLY A 33 14.78 -16.07 2.17
CA GLY A 33 13.57 -15.23 2.26
C GLY A 33 13.40 -14.26 1.10
N ILE A 34 14.50 -13.77 0.50
CA ILE A 34 14.42 -12.93 -0.71
C ILE A 34 13.90 -13.76 -1.88
N SER A 35 14.40 -14.99 -2.05
CA SER A 35 13.91 -15.91 -3.08
C SER A 35 12.44 -16.25 -2.86
N LEU A 36 12.04 -16.51 -1.62
CA LEU A 36 10.62 -16.73 -1.27
C LEU A 36 9.78 -15.53 -1.68
N PHE A 37 10.16 -14.32 -1.28
CA PHE A 37 9.42 -13.10 -1.62
C PHE A 37 9.30 -12.89 -3.13
N ILE A 38 10.40 -13.02 -3.88
CA ILE A 38 10.39 -12.88 -5.34
C ILE A 38 9.42 -13.88 -5.99
N ASN A 39 9.38 -15.12 -5.49
CA ASN A 39 8.44 -16.14 -5.98
C ASN A 39 6.97 -15.82 -5.65
N THR A 40 6.68 -15.04 -4.60
CA THR A 40 5.31 -14.62 -4.29
C THR A 40 4.81 -13.50 -5.20
N ILE A 41 5.72 -12.68 -5.76
CA ILE A 41 5.35 -11.50 -6.58
C ILE A 41 4.37 -11.87 -7.71
N PRO A 42 4.64 -12.87 -8.58
CA PRO A 42 3.75 -13.16 -9.71
C PRO A 42 2.35 -13.65 -9.30
N TYR A 43 2.19 -14.16 -8.09
CA TYR A 43 0.91 -14.57 -7.53
C TYR A 43 0.20 -13.46 -6.75
N ASN A 44 0.78 -12.27 -6.62
CA ASN A 44 0.13 -11.14 -5.94
C ASN A 44 -0.93 -10.52 -6.84
N LEU A 45 -2.07 -11.19 -6.93
CA LEU A 45 -3.16 -10.82 -7.84
C LEU A 45 -3.68 -9.41 -7.55
N TYR A 46 -3.81 -9.02 -6.27
CA TYR A 46 -4.35 -7.71 -5.92
C TYR A 46 -3.49 -6.55 -6.45
N ALA A 47 -2.18 -6.65 -6.33
CA ALA A 47 -1.27 -5.63 -6.84
C ALA A 47 -1.41 -5.45 -8.36
N PHE A 48 -1.32 -6.55 -9.12
CA PHE A 48 -1.41 -6.48 -10.59
C PHE A 48 -2.79 -6.03 -11.08
N LEU A 49 -3.86 -6.54 -10.47
CA LEU A 49 -5.22 -6.18 -10.87
C LEU A 49 -5.59 -4.75 -10.47
N THR A 50 -5.06 -4.24 -9.36
CA THR A 50 -5.22 -2.83 -8.98
C THR A 50 -4.52 -1.92 -9.97
N ILE A 51 -3.30 -2.24 -10.38
CA ILE A 51 -2.58 -1.48 -11.43
C ILE A 51 -3.37 -1.52 -12.75
N LEU A 52 -3.87 -2.68 -13.15
CA LEU A 52 -4.72 -2.83 -14.33
C LEU A 52 -5.99 -1.98 -14.24
N MET A 53 -6.64 -1.95 -13.07
CA MET A 53 -7.80 -1.10 -12.77
C MET A 53 -7.45 0.38 -12.94
N VAL A 54 -6.35 0.84 -12.35
CA VAL A 54 -5.88 2.23 -12.44
C VAL A 54 -5.63 2.63 -13.90
N ILE A 55 -4.93 1.78 -14.65
CA ILE A 55 -4.67 2.01 -16.07
C ILE A 55 -5.99 2.09 -16.86
N PHE A 56 -6.90 1.15 -16.63
CA PHE A 56 -8.18 1.10 -17.34
C PHE A 56 -9.01 2.36 -17.08
N ILE A 57 -9.17 2.78 -15.81
CA ILE A 57 -9.92 3.98 -15.46
C ILE A 57 -9.30 5.21 -16.11
N SER A 58 -7.96 5.36 -15.99
CA SER A 58 -7.24 6.51 -16.53
C SER A 58 -7.35 6.62 -18.06
N VAL A 59 -7.39 5.49 -18.78
CA VAL A 59 -7.48 5.48 -20.25
C VAL A 59 -8.92 5.55 -20.74
N SER A 60 -9.87 4.93 -20.00
CA SER A 60 -11.24 4.78 -20.48
C SER A 60 -12.19 5.92 -20.09
N ASP A 61 -11.75 6.84 -19.22
CA ASP A 61 -12.57 7.90 -18.61
C ASP A 61 -13.90 7.33 -18.06
N THR A 62 -13.78 6.23 -17.31
CA THR A 62 -14.95 5.49 -16.82
C THR A 62 -14.90 5.40 -15.32
N ASP A 63 -15.74 6.21 -14.67
CA ASP A 63 -15.92 6.19 -13.22
C ASP A 63 -17.29 5.65 -12.85
N TYR A 64 -17.38 4.98 -11.70
CA TYR A 64 -18.61 4.39 -11.20
C TYR A 64 -18.72 4.52 -9.67
N GLY A 65 -19.92 4.24 -9.17
CA GLY A 65 -20.22 4.42 -7.76
C GLY A 65 -20.12 5.89 -7.32
N PRO A 66 -19.76 6.14 -6.05
CA PRO A 66 -19.64 7.50 -5.53
C PRO A 66 -18.56 8.33 -6.24
N MET A 67 -17.48 7.72 -6.73
CA MET A 67 -16.40 8.43 -7.45
C MET A 67 -16.93 9.17 -8.67
N LYS A 68 -17.89 8.59 -9.40
CA LYS A 68 -18.47 9.21 -10.59
C LYS A 68 -19.06 10.59 -10.29
N ILE A 69 -19.70 10.78 -9.14
CA ILE A 69 -20.29 12.06 -8.74
C ILE A 69 -19.20 13.13 -8.59
N HIS A 70 -18.05 12.75 -7.99
CA HIS A 70 -16.91 13.64 -7.81
C HIS A 70 -16.27 14.01 -9.14
N GLU A 71 -16.10 13.05 -10.04
CA GLU A 71 -15.55 13.28 -11.38
C GLU A 71 -16.47 14.16 -12.23
N ASP A 72 -17.78 13.91 -12.21
CA ASP A 72 -18.75 14.70 -12.93
C ASP A 72 -18.81 16.16 -12.40
N ASN A 73 -18.70 16.35 -11.08
CA ASN A 73 -18.64 17.68 -10.47
C ASN A 73 -17.32 18.39 -10.81
N ALA A 74 -16.18 17.68 -10.76
CA ALA A 74 -14.88 18.24 -11.12
C ALA A 74 -14.82 18.70 -12.59
N LYS A 75 -15.45 17.97 -13.52
CA LYS A 75 -15.60 18.38 -14.92
C LYS A 75 -16.40 19.69 -15.08
N ASN A 76 -17.30 19.99 -14.13
CA ASN A 76 -18.07 21.22 -14.07
C ASN A 76 -17.39 22.34 -13.26
N GLY A 77 -16.16 22.12 -12.79
CA GLY A 77 -15.35 23.09 -12.05
C GLY A 77 -15.48 23.02 -10.52
N ASP A 78 -16.34 22.14 -9.99
CA ASP A 78 -16.46 21.86 -8.56
C ASP A 78 -15.52 20.70 -8.19
N ILE A 79 -14.31 21.03 -7.77
CA ILE A 79 -13.30 20.06 -7.32
C ILE A 79 -13.52 19.59 -5.87
N PHE A 80 -14.43 20.25 -5.14
CA PHE A 80 -14.76 19.95 -3.75
C PHE A 80 -16.26 19.68 -3.60
N THR A 81 -16.68 18.50 -3.97
CA THR A 81 -18.09 18.05 -3.85
C THR A 81 -18.58 18.06 -2.39
N THR A 82 -17.68 17.92 -1.41
CA THR A 82 -18.01 17.93 0.01
C THR A 82 -17.93 19.33 0.60
N LYS A 83 -18.98 19.75 1.32
CA LYS A 83 -19.08 21.10 1.93
C LYS A 83 -18.07 21.36 3.07
N ASN A 84 -17.45 20.32 3.63
CA ASN A 84 -16.49 20.42 4.72
C ASN A 84 -15.07 20.25 4.19
N ASN A 85 -14.57 21.21 3.43
CA ASN A 85 -13.17 21.18 3.03
C ASN A 85 -12.31 21.87 4.10
N THR A 86 -11.62 21.06 4.90
CA THR A 86 -10.72 21.54 5.97
C THR A 86 -9.50 22.28 5.38
N TYR A 87 -9.22 22.13 4.10
CA TYR A 87 -8.03 22.66 3.42
C TYR A 87 -8.29 23.95 2.63
N GLU A 88 -9.55 24.39 2.50
CA GLU A 88 -9.92 25.56 1.69
C GLU A 88 -9.54 26.90 2.33
N GLN A 89 -9.18 26.93 3.61
CA GLN A 89 -9.06 28.17 4.39
C GLN A 89 -7.68 28.86 4.30
N ASP A 90 -6.66 28.22 3.74
CA ASP A 90 -5.30 28.74 3.74
C ASP A 90 -4.69 28.84 2.32
N ALA A 91 -5.42 29.41 1.35
CA ALA A 91 -4.83 29.72 0.04
C ALA A 91 -3.69 30.74 0.23
N GLN A 92 -2.45 30.24 0.25
CA GLN A 92 -1.26 31.08 0.34
C GLN A 92 -1.11 31.92 -0.94
N PRO A 93 -0.67 33.18 -0.85
CA PRO A 93 -0.47 34.02 -2.02
C PRO A 93 0.54 33.38 -2.97
N VAL A 94 0.12 33.18 -4.22
CA VAL A 94 0.96 32.56 -5.26
C VAL A 94 2.04 33.57 -5.67
N THR A 95 3.31 33.14 -5.60
CA THR A 95 4.42 33.96 -6.11
C THR A 95 4.51 33.87 -7.63
N GLU A 96 4.60 35.00 -8.32
CA GLU A 96 4.78 35.04 -9.80
C GLU A 96 6.18 34.57 -10.25
N ARG A 97 7.13 34.37 -9.31
CA ARG A 97 8.51 33.95 -9.59
C ARG A 97 8.73 32.45 -9.67
N GLY A 98 7.71 31.66 -9.34
CA GLY A 98 7.74 30.21 -9.35
C GLY A 98 7.91 29.66 -10.76
N ARG A 99 8.75 28.62 -10.90
CA ARG A 99 8.93 27.84 -12.14
C ARG A 99 8.67 26.37 -11.83
N VAL A 100 8.39 25.58 -12.85
CA VAL A 100 8.17 24.12 -12.70
C VAL A 100 9.33 23.42 -11.97
N ILE A 101 10.58 23.91 -12.18
CA ILE A 101 11.76 23.37 -11.49
C ILE A 101 11.68 23.56 -9.97
N ASP A 102 11.00 24.61 -9.50
CA ASP A 102 10.86 24.90 -8.07
C ASP A 102 9.88 23.92 -7.38
N LEU A 103 9.14 23.13 -8.15
CA LEU A 103 8.35 21.99 -7.67
C LEU A 103 9.12 20.67 -7.80
N ILE A 104 9.72 20.42 -8.98
CA ILE A 104 10.37 19.12 -9.28
C ILE A 104 11.63 18.93 -8.42
N LEU A 105 12.47 19.96 -8.30
CA LEU A 105 13.76 19.83 -7.59
C LEU A 105 13.58 19.52 -6.09
N PRO A 106 12.68 20.19 -5.33
CA PRO A 106 12.42 19.83 -3.94
C PRO A 106 11.96 18.37 -3.75
N VAL A 107 11.09 17.88 -4.62
CA VAL A 107 10.62 16.48 -4.57
C VAL A 107 11.79 15.53 -4.83
N ALA A 108 12.61 15.79 -5.84
CA ALA A 108 13.79 14.98 -6.14
C ALA A 108 14.80 14.99 -4.99
N VAL A 109 15.08 16.18 -4.41
CA VAL A 109 15.95 16.33 -3.24
C VAL A 109 15.41 15.54 -2.06
N LEU A 110 14.11 15.64 -1.77
CA LEU A 110 13.47 14.88 -0.69
C LEU A 110 13.66 13.37 -0.87
N ILE A 111 13.38 12.84 -2.07
CA ILE A 111 13.55 11.41 -2.36
C ILE A 111 15.00 10.98 -2.15
N VAL A 112 15.95 11.71 -2.71
CA VAL A 112 17.38 11.38 -2.59
C VAL A 112 17.83 11.39 -1.12
N PHE A 113 17.47 12.40 -0.36
CA PHE A 113 17.87 12.48 1.05
C PHE A 113 17.19 11.41 1.92
N CYS A 114 15.93 11.07 1.63
CA CYS A 114 15.25 9.96 2.32
C CYS A 114 15.92 8.61 2.02
N VAL A 115 16.25 8.33 0.76
CA VAL A 115 16.99 7.11 0.39
C VAL A 115 18.36 7.07 1.07
N VAL A 116 19.10 8.17 1.05
CA VAL A 116 20.41 8.28 1.74
C VAL A 116 20.25 8.07 3.25
N GLY A 117 19.23 8.64 3.88
CA GLY A 117 18.92 8.44 5.30
C GLY A 117 18.62 6.97 5.63
N MET A 118 17.86 6.29 4.79
CA MET A 118 17.54 4.87 4.97
C MET A 118 18.80 4.00 4.86
N ILE A 119 19.60 4.12 3.79
CA ILE A 119 20.81 3.31 3.63
C ILE A 119 21.88 3.65 4.68
N TYR A 120 21.89 4.89 5.19
CA TYR A 120 22.76 5.28 6.31
C TYR A 120 22.44 4.49 7.58
N THR A 121 21.14 4.42 7.95
CA THR A 121 20.71 3.66 9.13
C THR A 121 20.91 2.15 8.97
N GLY A 122 20.87 1.66 7.73
CA GLY A 122 21.13 0.25 7.42
C GLY A 122 22.61 -0.14 7.31
N GLY A 123 23.54 0.80 7.57
CA GLY A 123 24.98 0.50 7.65
C GLY A 123 25.72 0.47 6.31
N PHE A 124 25.15 1.05 5.23
CA PHE A 124 25.80 1.11 3.92
C PHE A 124 27.21 1.73 3.97
N PHE A 125 27.33 2.85 4.68
CA PHE A 125 28.61 3.54 4.86
C PHE A 125 29.59 2.83 5.78
N SER A 126 29.14 1.75 6.44
CA SER A 126 29.97 0.86 7.28
C SER A 126 30.39 -0.43 6.54
N GLY A 127 30.09 -0.52 5.23
CA GLY A 127 30.53 -1.62 4.37
C GLY A 127 29.46 -2.68 4.05
N THR A 128 28.21 -2.46 4.47
CA THR A 128 27.07 -3.30 4.06
C THR A 128 26.71 -3.00 2.61
N ASP A 129 26.35 -4.01 1.81
CA ASP A 129 25.88 -3.81 0.45
C ASP A 129 24.53 -3.05 0.42
N PHE A 130 24.22 -2.40 -0.71
CA PHE A 130 23.05 -1.52 -0.84
C PHE A 130 21.73 -2.23 -0.52
N VAL A 131 21.54 -3.46 -1.01
CA VAL A 131 20.29 -4.22 -0.83
C VAL A 131 20.09 -4.57 0.63
N THR A 132 21.13 -5.10 1.28
CA THR A 132 21.10 -5.47 2.70
C THR A 132 20.96 -4.24 3.60
N ALA A 133 21.64 -3.13 3.28
CA ALA A 133 21.51 -1.89 4.02
C ALA A 133 20.08 -1.33 3.93
N PHE A 134 19.48 -1.37 2.74
CA PHE A 134 18.10 -0.93 2.55
C PHE A 134 17.09 -1.84 3.27
N ALA A 135 17.32 -3.16 3.26
CA ALA A 135 16.49 -4.14 3.94
C ALA A 135 16.53 -4.02 5.47
N ASN A 136 17.70 -3.71 6.03
CA ASN A 136 17.91 -3.61 7.48
C ASN A 136 17.80 -2.16 8.02
N CYS A 137 17.33 -1.21 7.22
CA CYS A 137 17.26 0.18 7.63
C CYS A 137 16.19 0.41 8.73
N ASP A 138 16.49 1.30 9.66
CA ASP A 138 15.46 1.94 10.48
C ASP A 138 14.78 3.02 9.64
N ALA A 139 13.68 2.64 8.99
CA ALA A 139 12.96 3.51 8.07
C ALA A 139 12.43 4.77 8.79
N ALA A 140 11.93 4.66 10.02
CA ALA A 140 11.39 5.79 10.76
C ALA A 140 12.47 6.84 11.05
N TYR A 141 13.62 6.40 11.53
CA TYR A 141 14.76 7.28 11.80
C TYR A 141 15.39 7.80 10.51
N GLY A 142 15.60 6.93 9.51
CA GLY A 142 16.20 7.30 8.23
C GLY A 142 15.38 8.32 7.44
N LEU A 143 14.06 8.15 7.37
CA LEU A 143 13.15 9.10 6.71
C LEU A 143 13.09 10.44 7.46
N SER A 144 13.08 10.43 8.80
CA SER A 144 13.09 11.64 9.60
C SER A 144 14.37 12.43 9.38
N LEU A 145 15.53 11.76 9.41
CA LEU A 145 16.83 12.40 9.16
C LEU A 145 16.91 12.94 7.73
N GLY A 146 16.47 12.14 6.74
CA GLY A 146 16.46 12.52 5.34
C GLY A 146 15.55 13.72 5.06
N SER A 147 14.33 13.72 5.59
CA SER A 147 13.37 14.81 5.37
C SER A 147 13.81 16.13 6.00
N ILE A 148 14.36 16.11 7.22
CA ILE A 148 14.90 17.32 7.87
C ILE A 148 16.08 17.87 7.06
N SER A 149 16.99 16.99 6.62
CA SER A 149 18.15 17.40 5.81
C SER A 149 17.71 17.98 4.46
N ALA A 150 16.73 17.35 3.81
CA ALA A 150 16.14 17.84 2.56
C ALA A 150 15.48 19.21 2.77
N LEU A 151 14.73 19.41 3.86
CA LEU A 151 14.06 20.68 4.18
C LEU A 151 15.07 21.83 4.27
N ILE A 152 16.21 21.61 4.94
CA ILE A 152 17.27 22.62 5.05
C ILE A 152 17.81 23.01 3.67
N VAL A 153 18.08 22.00 2.81
CA VAL A 153 18.59 22.22 1.46
C VAL A 153 17.54 22.95 0.59
N ILE A 154 16.27 22.59 0.71
CA ILE A 154 15.18 23.22 -0.05
C ILE A 154 14.99 24.67 0.37
N ILE A 155 15.04 24.99 1.66
CA ILE A 155 14.97 26.37 2.14
C ILE A 155 16.15 27.18 1.59
N ALA A 156 17.37 26.66 1.69
CA ALA A 156 18.55 27.32 1.13
C ALA A 156 18.42 27.56 -0.38
N TYR A 157 17.90 26.58 -1.11
CA TYR A 157 17.63 26.71 -2.55
C TYR A 157 16.63 27.82 -2.87
N TYR A 158 15.47 27.89 -2.18
CA TYR A 158 14.47 28.93 -2.41
C TYR A 158 14.97 30.31 -2.06
N MET A 159 15.76 30.43 -0.99
CA MET A 159 16.40 31.70 -0.61
C MET A 159 17.44 32.14 -1.66
N PHE A 160 18.30 31.22 -2.12
CA PHE A 160 19.30 31.52 -3.15
C PHE A 160 18.65 31.95 -4.47
N ARG A 161 17.59 31.26 -4.88
CA ARG A 161 16.79 31.61 -6.05
C ARG A 161 15.91 32.85 -5.86
N ARG A 162 15.79 33.36 -4.65
CA ARG A 162 14.89 34.46 -4.29
C ARG A 162 13.44 34.25 -4.67
N VAL A 163 12.98 33.01 -4.66
CA VAL A 163 11.58 32.62 -4.90
C VAL A 163 10.76 32.95 -3.66
N LEU A 164 11.28 32.60 -2.47
CA LEU A 164 10.70 32.89 -1.17
C LEU A 164 11.69 33.63 -0.28
N LYS A 165 11.16 34.44 0.65
CA LYS A 165 11.95 35.07 1.73
C LYS A 165 12.05 34.10 2.91
N PHE A 166 13.02 34.33 3.80
CA PHE A 166 13.20 33.46 4.98
C PHE A 166 11.94 33.35 5.84
N ASN A 167 11.27 34.46 6.11
CA ASN A 167 10.03 34.46 6.91
C ASN A 167 8.94 33.65 6.23
N GLU A 168 8.77 33.74 4.90
CA GLU A 168 7.81 32.97 4.14
C GLU A 168 8.11 31.47 4.21
N CYS A 169 9.39 31.06 4.21
CA CYS A 169 9.79 29.68 4.42
C CYS A 169 9.44 29.21 5.84
N MET A 170 9.68 30.02 6.87
CA MET A 170 9.35 29.66 8.26
C MET A 170 7.85 29.56 8.48
N ASP A 171 7.08 30.50 7.92
CA ASP A 171 5.61 30.46 7.95
C ASP A 171 5.06 29.22 7.24
N SER A 172 5.70 28.81 6.12
CA SER A 172 5.33 27.58 5.39
C SER A 172 5.57 26.32 6.20
N ILE A 173 6.64 26.25 7.02
CA ILE A 173 6.88 25.12 7.93
C ILE A 173 5.73 25.02 8.95
N ALA A 174 5.38 26.17 9.57
CA ALA A 174 4.29 26.20 10.54
C ALA A 174 2.93 25.82 9.92
N ALA A 175 2.67 26.29 8.69
CA ALA A 175 1.48 25.93 7.94
C ALA A 175 1.43 24.43 7.60
N GLY A 176 2.55 23.87 7.11
CA GLY A 176 2.67 22.45 6.82
C GLY A 176 2.47 21.58 8.07
N PHE A 177 3.02 22.00 9.21
CA PHE A 177 2.79 21.28 10.47
C PHE A 177 1.31 21.29 10.87
N LYS A 178 0.62 22.43 10.76
CA LYS A 178 -0.82 22.53 11.01
C LYS A 178 -1.64 21.61 10.09
N GLN A 179 -1.27 21.50 8.81
CA GLN A 179 -1.95 20.60 7.86
C GLN A 179 -1.79 19.13 8.23
N MET A 180 -0.69 18.76 8.88
CA MET A 180 -0.45 17.36 9.31
C MET A 180 -1.14 17.00 10.63
N VAL A 181 -1.61 17.97 11.41
CA VAL A 181 -2.25 17.70 12.72
C VAL A 181 -3.44 16.73 12.61
N PRO A 182 -4.40 16.86 11.67
CA PRO A 182 -5.50 15.90 11.55
C PRO A 182 -4.99 14.48 11.26
N ALA A 183 -4.03 14.32 10.35
CA ALA A 183 -3.44 13.02 10.02
C ALA A 183 -2.73 12.40 11.24
N ILE A 184 -1.94 13.17 11.97
CA ILE A 184 -1.25 12.72 13.19
C ILE A 184 -2.25 12.26 14.25
N LEU A 185 -3.35 12.98 14.44
CA LEU A 185 -4.41 12.61 15.38
C LEU A 185 -5.07 11.28 14.98
N ILE A 186 -5.46 11.13 13.71
CA ILE A 186 -6.08 9.89 13.22
C ILE A 186 -5.11 8.73 13.37
N LEU A 187 -3.84 8.88 12.98
CA LEU A 187 -2.80 7.86 13.15
C LEU A 187 -2.61 7.47 14.62
N THR A 188 -2.58 8.44 15.54
CA THR A 188 -2.44 8.20 16.97
C THR A 188 -3.60 7.34 17.50
N PHE A 189 -4.84 7.66 17.11
CA PHE A 189 -6.00 6.87 17.51
C PHE A 189 -6.01 5.49 16.84
N ALA A 190 -5.60 5.38 15.58
CA ALA A 190 -5.48 4.11 14.86
C ALA A 190 -4.46 3.18 15.54
N TRP A 191 -3.29 3.68 15.92
CA TRP A 191 -2.27 2.91 16.66
C TRP A 191 -2.75 2.50 18.05
N THR A 192 -3.51 3.38 18.73
CA THR A 192 -4.14 3.03 20.01
C THR A 192 -5.13 1.88 19.82
N LEU A 193 -6.00 1.96 18.80
CA LEU A 193 -6.96 0.89 18.47
C LEU A 193 -6.24 -0.42 18.14
N LYS A 194 -5.17 -0.36 17.32
CA LYS A 194 -4.32 -1.52 17.00
C LYS A 194 -3.76 -2.17 18.29
N THR A 195 -3.23 -1.37 19.19
CA THR A 195 -2.71 -1.87 20.47
C THR A 195 -3.81 -2.57 21.28
N MET A 196 -5.01 -1.98 21.35
CA MET A 196 -6.15 -2.59 22.03
C MET A 196 -6.58 -3.91 21.36
N THR A 197 -6.62 -3.96 20.03
CA THR A 197 -6.95 -5.17 19.27
C THR A 197 -5.92 -6.28 19.52
N ASN A 198 -4.65 -5.94 19.64
CA ASN A 198 -3.60 -6.90 20.01
C ASN A 198 -3.80 -7.44 21.44
N HIS A 199 -4.17 -6.60 22.40
CA HIS A 199 -4.49 -7.03 23.76
C HIS A 199 -5.74 -7.92 23.84
N LEU A 200 -6.65 -7.83 22.88
CA LEU A 200 -7.80 -8.74 22.74
C LEU A 200 -7.44 -10.07 22.07
N GLU A 201 -6.15 -10.29 21.79
CA GLU A 201 -5.66 -11.53 21.16
C GLU A 201 -6.37 -11.86 19.84
N ALA A 202 -6.77 -10.84 19.06
CA ALA A 202 -7.46 -11.02 17.80
C ALA A 202 -6.67 -11.91 16.81
N GLY A 203 -5.34 -11.85 16.85
CA GLY A 203 -4.46 -12.75 16.10
C GLY A 203 -4.62 -14.21 16.48
N ALA A 204 -4.70 -14.53 17.77
CA ALA A 204 -4.90 -15.90 18.23
C ALA A 204 -6.27 -16.46 17.80
N PHE A 205 -7.32 -15.62 17.86
CA PHE A 205 -8.64 -16.00 17.35
C PHE A 205 -8.61 -16.33 15.85
N VAL A 206 -8.00 -15.46 15.02
CA VAL A 206 -7.87 -15.68 13.58
C VAL A 206 -7.04 -16.93 13.29
N SER A 207 -5.94 -17.16 14.04
CA SER A 207 -5.15 -18.38 13.92
C SER A 207 -6.00 -19.64 14.12
N GLY A 208 -6.85 -19.66 15.15
CA GLY A 208 -7.76 -20.79 15.41
C GLY A 208 -8.74 -21.04 14.25
N VAL A 209 -9.27 -19.97 13.65
CA VAL A 209 -10.16 -20.07 12.48
C VAL A 209 -9.44 -20.67 11.28
N VAL A 210 -8.24 -20.18 10.95
CA VAL A 210 -7.46 -20.66 9.80
C VAL A 210 -7.00 -22.10 10.00
N GLN A 211 -6.52 -22.47 11.19
CA GLN A 211 -6.11 -23.84 11.48
C GLN A 211 -7.27 -24.85 11.37
N SER A 212 -8.48 -24.44 11.72
CA SER A 212 -9.67 -25.32 11.53
C SER A 212 -10.05 -25.53 10.06
N ALA A 213 -9.58 -24.67 9.16
CA ALA A 213 -9.88 -24.73 7.73
C ALA A 213 -8.85 -25.55 6.91
N THR A 214 -7.80 -26.09 7.52
CA THR A 214 -6.72 -26.83 6.82
C THR A 214 -7.16 -28.10 6.11
N ALA A 215 -8.30 -28.71 6.52
CA ALA A 215 -8.89 -29.85 5.82
C ALA A 215 -9.31 -29.54 4.36
N LEU A 216 -9.36 -28.25 3.99
CA LEU A 216 -9.70 -27.74 2.67
C LEU A 216 -8.49 -27.08 2.00
N SER A 217 -7.36 -27.77 1.95
CA SER A 217 -6.08 -27.21 1.47
C SER A 217 -6.16 -26.49 0.12
N VAL A 218 -7.01 -26.98 -0.79
CA VAL A 218 -7.27 -26.35 -2.10
C VAL A 218 -7.92 -24.98 -1.98
N LEU A 219 -8.72 -24.74 -0.94
CA LEU A 219 -9.38 -23.46 -0.68
C LEU A 219 -8.54 -22.51 0.20
N LEU A 220 -7.43 -23.00 0.72
CA LEU A 220 -6.61 -22.25 1.67
C LEU A 220 -6.16 -20.86 1.13
N PRO A 221 -5.71 -20.71 -0.13
CA PRO A 221 -5.34 -19.40 -0.66
C PRO A 221 -6.49 -18.38 -0.60
N VAL A 222 -7.69 -18.77 -1.00
CA VAL A 222 -8.85 -17.86 -0.98
C VAL A 222 -9.30 -17.56 0.45
N ILE A 223 -9.26 -18.55 1.35
CA ILE A 223 -9.57 -18.34 2.78
C ILE A 223 -8.59 -17.35 3.39
N LEU A 224 -7.29 -17.54 3.18
CA LEU A 224 -6.25 -16.65 3.68
C LEU A 224 -6.38 -15.23 3.11
N PHE A 225 -6.70 -15.10 1.82
CA PHE A 225 -6.93 -13.80 1.20
C PHE A 225 -8.10 -13.05 1.86
N VAL A 226 -9.25 -13.71 2.05
CA VAL A 226 -10.43 -13.09 2.67
C VAL A 226 -10.21 -12.77 4.14
N VAL A 227 -9.57 -13.67 4.88
CA VAL A 227 -9.21 -13.43 6.30
C VAL A 227 -8.24 -12.28 6.42
N ALA A 228 -7.23 -12.21 5.53
CA ALA A 228 -6.27 -11.11 5.51
C ALA A 228 -6.94 -9.77 5.22
N ILE A 229 -7.91 -9.72 4.28
CA ILE A 229 -8.71 -8.50 4.03
C ILE A 229 -9.42 -8.06 5.32
N GLY A 230 -10.16 -8.98 5.95
CA GLY A 230 -10.92 -8.65 7.16
C GLY A 230 -10.04 -8.17 8.31
N LEU A 231 -8.91 -8.84 8.53
CA LEU A 231 -7.97 -8.50 9.59
C LEU A 231 -7.27 -7.15 9.32
N ALA A 232 -6.78 -6.93 8.10
CA ALA A 232 -6.12 -5.68 7.72
C ALA A 232 -7.10 -4.50 7.73
N PHE A 233 -8.32 -4.70 7.26
CA PHE A 233 -9.38 -3.68 7.33
C PHE A 233 -9.68 -3.28 8.77
N ALA A 234 -9.81 -4.26 9.67
CA ALA A 234 -10.16 -4.02 11.08
C ALA A 234 -9.01 -3.41 11.89
N THR A 235 -7.76 -3.73 11.54
CA THR A 235 -6.57 -3.27 12.27
C THR A 235 -5.90 -2.05 11.63
N GLY A 236 -6.20 -1.74 10.36
CA GLY A 236 -5.58 -0.67 9.60
C GLY A 236 -4.08 -0.90 9.35
N THR A 237 -3.64 -2.17 9.27
CA THR A 237 -2.23 -2.46 9.06
C THR A 237 -2.00 -3.73 8.24
N SER A 238 -1.35 -3.59 7.10
CA SER A 238 -0.88 -4.72 6.32
C SER A 238 0.19 -5.51 7.07
N TRP A 239 1.13 -4.82 7.72
CA TRP A 239 2.27 -5.42 8.42
C TRP A 239 1.86 -6.33 9.57
N GLY A 240 0.92 -5.86 10.42
CA GLY A 240 0.37 -6.67 11.49
C GLY A 240 -0.34 -7.91 10.97
N THR A 241 -1.05 -7.77 9.86
CA THR A 241 -1.83 -8.85 9.26
C THR A 241 -0.94 -9.96 8.70
N PHE A 242 0.01 -9.66 7.84
CA PHE A 242 0.87 -10.72 7.32
C PHE A 242 1.83 -11.28 8.37
N GLY A 243 2.25 -10.45 9.33
CA GLY A 243 3.06 -10.89 10.49
C GLY A 243 2.36 -11.95 11.35
N ILE A 244 1.01 -11.97 11.37
CA ILE A 244 0.22 -13.02 12.02
C ILE A 244 0.01 -14.21 11.07
N LEU A 245 -0.36 -13.95 9.81
CA LEU A 245 -0.82 -15.01 8.91
C LEU A 245 0.32 -15.84 8.30
N ILE A 246 1.48 -15.25 8.00
CA ILE A 246 2.59 -16.02 7.41
C ILE A 246 3.12 -17.11 8.36
N PRO A 247 3.35 -16.87 9.66
CA PRO A 247 3.66 -17.94 10.60
C PRO A 247 2.62 -19.07 10.67
N ILE A 248 1.34 -18.75 10.45
CA ILE A 248 0.28 -19.77 10.39
C ILE A 248 0.44 -20.60 9.12
N VAL A 249 0.68 -19.98 7.97
CA VAL A 249 0.94 -20.68 6.71
C VAL A 249 2.14 -21.60 6.86
N THR A 250 3.25 -21.12 7.42
CA THR A 250 4.45 -21.95 7.64
C THR A 250 4.18 -23.12 8.57
N SER A 251 3.40 -22.93 9.63
CA SER A 251 2.97 -24.01 10.53
C SER A 251 2.08 -25.06 9.83
N VAL A 252 1.19 -24.65 8.92
CA VAL A 252 0.33 -25.56 8.14
C VAL A 252 1.16 -26.42 7.19
N PHE A 253 2.23 -25.88 6.63
CA PHE A 253 3.09 -26.53 5.64
C PHE A 253 4.45 -26.95 6.22
N ASP A 254 4.55 -27.16 7.53
CA ASP A 254 5.82 -27.48 8.22
C ASP A 254 6.51 -28.72 7.67
N ALA A 255 5.71 -29.76 7.36
CA ALA A 255 6.23 -31.01 6.79
C ALA A 255 6.81 -30.85 5.39
N GLU A 256 6.17 -30.01 4.55
CA GLU A 256 6.64 -29.70 3.20
C GLU A 256 7.86 -28.78 3.26
N LEU A 257 7.88 -27.81 4.18
CA LEU A 257 9.01 -26.89 4.39
C LEU A 257 10.24 -27.61 4.93
N ALA A 258 10.10 -28.61 5.80
CA ALA A 258 11.18 -29.44 6.30
C ALA A 258 11.93 -30.19 5.18
N ASN A 259 11.27 -30.50 4.06
CA ASN A 259 11.85 -31.18 2.91
C ASN A 259 12.61 -30.24 1.95
N ILE A 260 12.53 -28.90 2.11
CA ILE A 260 13.20 -27.95 1.23
C ILE A 260 14.73 -28.13 1.25
N SER A 261 15.30 -28.48 2.40
CA SER A 261 16.74 -28.78 2.53
C SER A 261 17.21 -29.91 1.61
N GLN A 262 16.31 -30.79 1.16
CA GLN A 262 16.60 -31.92 0.28
C GLN A 262 16.26 -31.61 -1.19
N THR A 263 15.17 -30.88 -1.45
CA THR A 263 14.67 -30.59 -2.80
C THR A 263 15.20 -29.28 -3.39
N GLY A 264 15.54 -28.32 -2.54
CA GLY A 264 15.94 -26.96 -2.96
C GLY A 264 14.79 -26.11 -3.53
N GLU A 265 13.58 -26.68 -3.63
CA GLU A 265 12.42 -26.01 -4.22
C GLU A 265 11.35 -25.72 -3.17
N ILE A 266 10.80 -24.49 -3.20
CA ILE A 266 9.69 -24.09 -2.32
C ILE A 266 8.38 -24.60 -2.92
N PRO A 267 7.54 -25.32 -2.16
CA PRO A 267 6.27 -25.82 -2.66
C PRO A 267 5.36 -24.68 -3.18
N SER A 268 4.80 -24.87 -4.38
CA SER A 268 3.97 -23.82 -5.04
C SER A 268 2.80 -23.38 -4.16
N MET A 269 2.17 -24.29 -3.41
CA MET A 269 1.05 -23.96 -2.53
C MET A 269 1.46 -23.01 -1.40
N VAL A 270 2.66 -23.17 -0.84
CA VAL A 270 3.23 -22.25 0.18
C VAL A 270 3.37 -20.85 -0.41
N ILE A 271 3.96 -20.73 -1.60
CA ILE A 271 4.16 -19.48 -2.32
C ILE A 271 2.80 -18.79 -2.56
N ILE A 272 1.81 -19.53 -3.04
CA ILE A 272 0.46 -19.03 -3.33
C ILE A 272 -0.22 -18.55 -2.03
N CYS A 273 -0.15 -19.33 -0.96
CA CYS A 273 -0.75 -18.96 0.33
C CYS A 273 -0.10 -17.72 0.95
N ILE A 274 1.22 -17.62 0.93
CA ILE A 274 1.93 -16.42 1.39
C ILE A 274 1.54 -15.21 0.52
N SER A 275 1.50 -15.38 -0.80
CA SER A 275 1.07 -14.33 -1.71
C SER A 275 -0.38 -13.88 -1.45
N ALA A 276 -1.28 -14.81 -1.16
CA ALA A 276 -2.67 -14.52 -0.80
C ALA A 276 -2.77 -13.72 0.51
N CYS A 277 -1.95 -14.06 1.52
CA CYS A 277 -1.85 -13.28 2.76
C CYS A 277 -1.39 -11.85 2.50
N LEU A 278 -0.33 -11.68 1.71
CA LEU A 278 0.23 -10.38 1.35
C LEU A 278 -0.75 -9.53 0.54
N ALA A 279 -1.37 -10.12 -0.47
CA ALA A 279 -2.36 -9.46 -1.31
C ALA A 279 -3.62 -9.05 -0.53
N GLY A 280 -4.12 -9.94 0.34
CA GLY A 280 -5.26 -9.65 1.20
C GLY A 280 -4.96 -8.58 2.24
N ALA A 281 -3.75 -8.61 2.82
CA ALA A 281 -3.30 -7.59 3.76
C ALA A 281 -3.27 -6.19 3.10
N VAL A 282 -2.72 -6.08 1.89
CA VAL A 282 -2.71 -4.82 1.13
C VAL A 282 -4.12 -4.38 0.74
N CYS A 283 -4.98 -5.33 0.31
CA CYS A 283 -6.37 -5.03 -0.06
C CYS A 283 -7.17 -4.48 1.14
N GLY A 284 -7.08 -5.13 2.29
CA GLY A 284 -7.79 -4.71 3.51
C GLY A 284 -7.30 -3.36 4.03
N ASP A 285 -5.99 -3.15 4.00
CA ASP A 285 -5.35 -1.88 4.36
C ASP A 285 -5.81 -0.74 3.44
N HIS A 286 -5.76 -0.94 2.12
CA HIS A 286 -6.24 0.00 1.11
C HIS A 286 -7.73 0.35 1.25
N CYS A 287 -8.54 -0.54 1.82
CA CYS A 287 -9.96 -0.28 2.11
C CYS A 287 -10.21 0.37 3.48
N SER A 288 -9.24 0.34 4.39
CA SER A 288 -9.44 0.68 5.78
C SER A 288 -9.42 2.19 6.04
N PRO A 289 -10.42 2.73 6.75
CA PRO A 289 -10.42 4.14 7.14
C PRO A 289 -9.38 4.48 8.23
N ILE A 290 -8.77 3.49 8.84
CA ILE A 290 -7.76 3.67 9.90
C ILE A 290 -6.35 3.28 9.43
N SER A 291 -6.19 2.98 8.13
CA SER A 291 -4.89 2.70 7.52
C SER A 291 -4.05 3.96 7.41
N ASP A 292 -2.77 3.85 7.75
CA ASP A 292 -1.80 4.92 7.60
C ASP A 292 -1.61 5.32 6.13
N THR A 293 -1.59 4.38 5.20
CA THR A 293 -1.48 4.66 3.76
C THR A 293 -2.66 5.46 3.24
N THR A 294 -3.89 5.07 3.57
CA THR A 294 -5.13 5.77 3.17
C THR A 294 -5.23 7.15 3.80
N ILE A 295 -4.83 7.30 5.08
CA ILE A 295 -4.79 8.58 5.78
C ILE A 295 -3.78 9.53 5.09
N MET A 296 -2.58 9.04 4.79
CA MET A 296 -1.55 9.84 4.15
C MET A 296 -1.91 10.20 2.70
N ALA A 297 -2.55 9.30 1.97
CA ALA A 297 -3.03 9.55 0.60
C ALA A 297 -4.10 10.66 0.56
N SER A 298 -5.07 10.62 1.48
CA SER A 298 -6.12 11.64 1.59
C SER A 298 -5.54 13.00 2.02
N THR A 299 -4.61 13.00 2.97
CA THR A 299 -3.93 14.22 3.45
C THR A 299 -3.06 14.82 2.36
N GLY A 300 -2.27 14.01 1.66
CA GLY A 300 -1.41 14.47 0.57
C GLY A 300 -2.19 15.00 -0.64
N ALA A 301 -3.39 14.45 -0.88
CA ALA A 301 -4.30 14.93 -1.91
C ALA A 301 -5.20 16.08 -1.43
N GLN A 302 -5.11 16.50 -0.17
CA GLN A 302 -5.93 17.55 0.45
C GLN A 302 -7.44 17.31 0.28
N CYS A 303 -7.89 16.06 0.45
CA CYS A 303 -9.30 15.70 0.38
C CYS A 303 -9.82 15.17 1.71
N ASP A 304 -11.15 15.21 1.90
CA ASP A 304 -11.79 14.63 3.08
C ASP A 304 -11.51 13.12 3.17
N HIS A 305 -10.97 12.70 4.31
CA HIS A 305 -10.52 11.33 4.50
C HIS A 305 -11.66 10.29 4.39
N VAL A 306 -12.78 10.54 5.05
CA VAL A 306 -13.92 9.61 5.03
C VAL A 306 -14.53 9.54 3.64
N ASN A 307 -14.59 10.68 2.95
CA ASN A 307 -15.03 10.73 1.56
C ASN A 307 -14.08 9.95 0.64
N HIS A 308 -12.76 10.10 0.81
CA HIS A 308 -11.78 9.32 0.06
C HIS A 308 -12.02 7.81 0.24
N VAL A 309 -12.13 7.33 1.47
CA VAL A 309 -12.42 5.91 1.77
C VAL A 309 -13.71 5.44 1.09
N SER A 310 -14.80 6.21 1.23
CA SER A 310 -16.10 5.83 0.67
C SER A 310 -16.12 5.80 -0.87
N THR A 311 -15.34 6.64 -1.52
CA THR A 311 -15.26 6.71 -2.99
C THR A 311 -14.35 5.65 -3.59
N GLN A 312 -13.26 5.25 -2.91
CA GLN A 312 -12.37 4.20 -3.41
C GLN A 312 -12.86 2.78 -3.12
N LEU A 313 -13.65 2.58 -2.07
CA LEU A 313 -14.11 1.26 -1.64
C LEU A 313 -14.76 0.41 -2.76
N PRO A 314 -15.67 0.92 -3.60
CA PRO A 314 -16.22 0.15 -4.71
C PRO A 314 -15.16 -0.33 -5.71
N TYR A 315 -14.11 0.45 -5.95
CA TYR A 315 -13.01 0.10 -6.84
C TYR A 315 -12.18 -1.05 -6.24
N ALA A 316 -11.75 -0.90 -4.99
CA ALA A 316 -10.99 -1.91 -4.29
C ALA A 316 -11.78 -3.24 -4.14
N LEU A 317 -13.08 -3.17 -3.82
CA LEU A 317 -13.95 -4.35 -3.74
C LEU A 317 -14.16 -5.04 -5.09
N THR A 318 -14.19 -4.29 -6.20
CA THR A 318 -14.24 -4.89 -7.54
C THR A 318 -12.98 -5.72 -7.82
N VAL A 319 -11.80 -5.17 -7.50
CA VAL A 319 -10.54 -5.90 -7.62
C VAL A 319 -10.51 -7.11 -6.70
N ALA A 320 -10.91 -6.93 -5.44
CA ALA A 320 -10.95 -8.01 -4.44
C ALA A 320 -11.84 -9.18 -4.89
N ALA A 321 -13.02 -8.89 -5.45
CA ALA A 321 -13.92 -9.93 -5.95
C ALA A 321 -13.28 -10.78 -7.08
N VAL A 322 -12.56 -10.13 -7.99
CA VAL A 322 -11.81 -10.84 -9.04
C VAL A 322 -10.65 -11.63 -8.44
N CYS A 323 -9.94 -11.09 -7.43
CA CYS A 323 -8.88 -11.81 -6.73
C CYS A 323 -9.40 -13.07 -6.03
N VAL A 324 -10.59 -13.03 -5.41
CA VAL A 324 -11.23 -14.22 -4.80
C VAL A 324 -11.36 -15.34 -5.82
N VAL A 325 -11.85 -15.03 -7.04
CA VAL A 325 -11.96 -16.03 -8.12
C VAL A 325 -10.59 -16.50 -8.58
N GLY A 326 -9.61 -15.59 -8.68
CA GLY A 326 -8.24 -15.93 -9.04
C GLY A 326 -7.55 -16.86 -8.01
N TYR A 327 -7.69 -16.56 -6.71
CA TYR A 327 -7.14 -17.41 -5.65
C TYR A 327 -7.90 -18.75 -5.52
N LEU A 328 -9.19 -18.78 -5.82
CA LEU A 328 -9.92 -20.04 -5.92
C LEU A 328 -9.34 -20.91 -7.06
N LEU A 329 -9.09 -20.32 -8.22
CA LEU A 329 -8.44 -21.02 -9.34
C LEU A 329 -7.02 -21.48 -8.97
N SER A 330 -6.24 -20.67 -8.26
CA SER A 330 -4.86 -20.98 -7.89
C SER A 330 -4.74 -22.18 -6.94
N GLY A 331 -5.79 -22.53 -6.21
CA GLY A 331 -5.85 -23.75 -5.41
C GLY A 331 -5.86 -25.03 -6.26
N PHE A 332 -6.35 -24.95 -7.50
CA PHE A 332 -6.38 -26.10 -8.44
C PHE A 332 -5.26 -26.03 -9.49
N VAL A 333 -4.88 -24.83 -9.91
CA VAL A 333 -3.92 -24.59 -10.98
C VAL A 333 -2.77 -23.76 -10.45
N HIS A 334 -1.61 -24.39 -10.28
CA HIS A 334 -0.44 -23.73 -9.71
C HIS A 334 0.42 -22.99 -10.76
N ASN A 335 -0.02 -22.95 -12.02
CA ASN A 335 0.70 -22.20 -13.06
C ASN A 335 0.34 -20.72 -13.00
N VAL A 336 1.34 -19.90 -12.69
CA VAL A 336 1.19 -18.45 -12.49
C VAL A 336 0.65 -17.73 -13.73
N PHE A 337 1.10 -18.12 -14.93
CA PHE A 337 0.66 -17.47 -16.18
C PHE A 337 -0.81 -17.73 -16.47
N ILE A 338 -1.31 -18.91 -16.13
CA ILE A 338 -2.74 -19.26 -16.29
C ILE A 338 -3.56 -18.47 -15.26
N VAL A 339 -3.16 -18.48 -14.00
CA VAL A 339 -3.90 -17.79 -12.91
C VAL A 339 -3.93 -16.29 -13.14
N LEU A 340 -2.77 -15.67 -13.41
CA LEU A 340 -2.68 -14.23 -13.65
C LEU A 340 -3.39 -13.83 -14.95
N GLY A 341 -3.18 -14.57 -16.04
CA GLY A 341 -3.83 -14.31 -17.32
C GLY A 341 -5.35 -14.42 -17.26
N PHE A 342 -5.87 -15.45 -16.58
CA PHE A 342 -7.31 -15.61 -16.33
C PHE A 342 -7.86 -14.46 -15.49
N SER A 343 -7.18 -14.11 -14.39
CA SER A 343 -7.63 -13.04 -13.48
C SER A 343 -7.61 -11.68 -14.18
N ALA A 344 -6.61 -11.40 -15.00
CA ALA A 344 -6.53 -10.17 -15.78
C ALA A 344 -7.65 -10.10 -16.86
N ALA A 345 -7.90 -11.22 -17.56
CA ALA A 345 -8.99 -11.30 -18.53
C ALA A 345 -10.37 -11.12 -17.87
N LEU A 346 -10.59 -11.74 -16.70
CA LEU A 346 -11.81 -11.58 -15.92
C LEU A 346 -11.96 -10.12 -15.45
N MET A 347 -10.89 -9.51 -14.96
CA MET A 347 -10.89 -8.09 -14.55
C MET A 347 -11.29 -7.17 -15.69
N LEU A 348 -10.69 -7.35 -16.87
CA LEU A 348 -11.06 -6.57 -18.07
C LEU A 348 -12.52 -6.80 -18.46
N ALA A 349 -13.01 -8.03 -18.43
CA ALA A 349 -14.41 -8.36 -18.72
C ALA A 349 -15.36 -7.62 -17.75
N VAL A 350 -15.06 -7.63 -16.44
CA VAL A 350 -15.84 -6.90 -15.43
C VAL A 350 -15.80 -5.39 -15.69
N LEU A 351 -14.64 -4.83 -15.98
CA LEU A 351 -14.49 -3.39 -16.24
C LEU A 351 -15.22 -2.95 -17.51
N PHE A 352 -15.15 -3.75 -18.60
CA PHE A 352 -15.91 -3.46 -19.82
C PHE A 352 -17.42 -3.58 -19.59
N ALA A 353 -17.87 -4.55 -18.78
CA ALA A 353 -19.27 -4.64 -18.39
C ALA A 353 -19.73 -3.41 -17.59
N ILE A 354 -18.95 -2.98 -16.58
CA ILE A 354 -19.24 -1.76 -15.82
C ILE A 354 -19.31 -0.55 -16.76
N ARG A 355 -18.34 -0.38 -17.64
CA ARG A 355 -18.32 0.70 -18.63
C ARG A 355 -19.57 0.71 -19.51
N PHE A 356 -20.00 -0.46 -19.97
CA PHE A 356 -21.20 -0.59 -20.79
C PHE A 356 -22.46 -0.13 -20.05
N PHE A 357 -22.60 -0.54 -18.77
CA PHE A 357 -23.76 -0.14 -17.97
C PHE A 357 -23.73 1.35 -17.54
N VAL A 358 -22.53 1.88 -17.25
CA VAL A 358 -22.38 3.30 -16.87
C VAL A 358 -22.67 4.24 -18.04
N LYS A 359 -22.25 3.89 -19.26
CA LYS A 359 -22.52 4.71 -20.46
C LYS A 359 -23.97 4.63 -20.95
N ARG A 360 -24.73 3.68 -20.47
CA ARG A 360 -26.14 3.49 -20.85
C ARG A 360 -27.11 4.26 -19.95
N LYS A 361 -26.64 4.75 -18.80
CA LYS A 361 -27.35 5.65 -17.89
C LYS A 361 -26.95 7.10 -18.14
#